data_2bea116cd38bd9652abbd0490b5f43db
#
_entry.id   2bea116cd38bd9652abbd0490b5f43db
#
_cell.length_a   1.000
_cell.length_b   1.000
_cell.length_c   1.000
_cell.angle_alpha   90.00
_cell.angle_beta   90.00
_cell.angle_gamma   90.00
#
_symmetry.space_group_name_H-M   'P 1'
#
loop_
_entity.id
_entity.type
_entity.pdbx_description
1 polymer ?
#
loop_
_entity_poly.entity_id
_entity_poly.type
_entity_poly.pdbx_seq_one_letter_code
_entity_poly.pdbx_strand_id
1 'polypeptide(L)'
;MIRLGVLGSTNGTDLLPVLEAIKDGHLDASVELVASNNKKALILEKAREHGIDSFFVDHKNKSRESFDKEISERLKEKEVDLILLIGFMRILSGVFVSEWSGKIINVHPTLLPKYAGGMNEDVHQQVLKSGDKETGCTIHLVTEQVDEGPVLVQKRCSVLEGDTIDSLKERVQKLEGEAFVEAIQGWKKNEQ
;
A
#
# COMPACT_ATOMS: atom_id res chain seq x y z
N MET A 1 3.96 -4.55 -19.69
CA MET A 1 4.36 -3.57 -18.64
C MET A 1 3.12 -3.09 -17.91
N ILE A 2 3.10 -3.18 -16.58
CA ILE A 2 1.97 -2.75 -15.71
C ILE A 2 2.19 -1.30 -15.30
N ARG A 3 1.18 -0.44 -15.45
CA ARG A 3 1.23 0.98 -15.07
C ARG A 3 0.68 1.15 -13.65
N LEU A 4 1.54 1.51 -12.72
CA LEU A 4 1.24 1.60 -11.31
C LEU A 4 0.88 3.03 -10.89
N GLY A 5 -0.20 3.16 -10.12
CA GLY A 5 -0.50 4.35 -9.31
C GLY A 5 -0.24 4.06 -7.84
N VAL A 6 0.30 5.01 -7.10
CA VAL A 6 0.59 4.83 -5.67
C VAL A 6 -0.16 5.86 -4.84
N LEU A 7 -0.86 5.41 -3.81
CA LEU A 7 -1.47 6.28 -2.81
C LEU A 7 -0.74 6.08 -1.47
N GLY A 8 -0.24 7.16 -0.87
CA GLY A 8 0.49 7.06 0.39
C GLY A 8 0.35 8.32 1.25
N SER A 9 0.30 8.16 2.57
CA SER A 9 0.15 9.26 3.53
C SER A 9 1.40 9.51 4.38
N THR A 10 2.39 8.61 4.32
CA THR A 10 3.52 8.50 5.23
C THR A 10 4.87 8.53 4.51
N ASN A 11 5.85 7.83 5.04
CA ASN A 11 7.22 7.80 4.51
C ASN A 11 7.38 7.05 3.17
N GLY A 12 6.42 6.15 2.83
CA GLY A 12 6.48 5.39 1.59
C GLY A 12 7.72 4.49 1.49
N THR A 13 8.05 3.77 2.55
CA THR A 13 9.22 2.86 2.60
C THR A 13 9.15 1.80 1.53
N ASP A 14 7.95 1.27 1.27
CA ASP A 14 7.76 0.17 0.32
C ASP A 14 7.78 0.61 -1.15
N LEU A 15 7.76 1.92 -1.42
CA LEU A 15 7.93 2.45 -2.78
C LEU A 15 9.32 2.13 -3.33
N LEU A 16 10.37 2.24 -2.50
CA LEU A 16 11.74 2.06 -2.94
C LEU A 16 12.04 0.64 -3.44
N PRO A 17 11.68 -0.45 -2.72
CA PRO A 17 11.84 -1.82 -3.23
C PRO A 17 11.11 -2.08 -4.56
N VAL A 18 9.93 -1.48 -4.76
CA VAL A 18 9.20 -1.58 -6.04
C VAL A 18 9.98 -0.89 -7.16
N LEU A 19 10.50 0.33 -6.91
CA LEU A 19 11.30 1.06 -7.88
C LEU A 19 12.62 0.36 -8.21
N GLU A 20 13.28 -0.23 -7.22
CA GLU A 20 14.49 -1.02 -7.41
C GLU A 20 14.22 -2.25 -8.29
N ALA A 21 13.15 -3.00 -8.01
CA ALA A 21 12.76 -4.16 -8.80
C ALA A 21 12.43 -3.80 -10.25
N ILE A 22 11.82 -2.63 -10.49
CA ILE A 22 11.58 -2.10 -11.85
C ILE A 22 12.91 -1.77 -12.54
N LYS A 23 13.78 -1.02 -11.87
CA LYS A 23 15.08 -0.60 -12.39
C LYS A 23 15.97 -1.79 -12.76
N ASP A 24 15.97 -2.83 -11.94
CA ASP A 24 16.78 -4.04 -12.14
C ASP A 24 16.17 -5.03 -13.13
N GLY A 25 15.00 -4.71 -13.69
CA GLY A 25 14.29 -5.56 -14.66
C GLY A 25 13.61 -6.79 -14.06
N HIS A 26 13.51 -6.86 -12.73
CA HIS A 26 12.80 -7.95 -12.03
C HIS A 26 11.27 -7.76 -12.06
N LEU A 27 10.82 -6.54 -12.31
CA LEU A 27 9.40 -6.19 -12.38
C LEU A 27 9.10 -5.42 -13.67
N ASP A 28 8.30 -6.01 -14.57
CA ASP A 28 7.84 -5.36 -15.80
C ASP A 28 6.68 -4.40 -15.52
N ALA A 29 7.02 -3.26 -14.90
CA ALA A 29 6.07 -2.23 -14.51
C ALA A 29 6.70 -0.83 -14.60
N SER A 30 5.85 0.20 -14.48
CA SER A 30 6.26 1.60 -14.32
C SER A 30 5.39 2.28 -13.27
N VAL A 31 5.95 3.18 -12.46
CA VAL A 31 5.16 4.01 -11.53
C VAL A 31 4.85 5.33 -12.22
N GLU A 32 3.58 5.54 -12.56
CA GLU A 32 3.10 6.68 -13.34
C GLU A 32 2.78 7.90 -12.46
N LEU A 33 2.34 7.63 -11.22
CA LEU A 33 1.79 8.66 -10.36
C LEU A 33 1.88 8.27 -8.90
N VAL A 34 2.25 9.24 -8.04
CA VAL A 34 2.15 9.11 -6.58
C VAL A 34 1.25 10.22 -6.04
N ALA A 35 0.19 9.85 -5.32
CA ALA A 35 -0.72 10.80 -4.69
C ALA A 35 -0.69 10.69 -3.16
N SER A 36 -0.87 11.82 -2.47
CA SER A 36 -0.95 11.86 -1.02
C SER A 36 -2.01 12.85 -0.54
N ASN A 37 -2.69 12.48 0.55
CA ASN A 37 -3.56 13.38 1.32
C ASN A 37 -2.79 14.20 2.38
N ASN A 38 -1.49 14.00 2.49
CA ASN A 38 -0.59 14.72 3.39
C ASN A 38 0.49 15.42 2.59
N LYS A 39 0.45 16.77 2.58
CA LYS A 39 1.42 17.59 1.84
C LYS A 39 2.88 17.36 2.26
N LYS A 40 3.08 16.91 3.51
CA LYS A 40 4.39 16.66 4.10
C LYS A 40 4.80 15.17 4.05
N ALA A 41 4.04 14.33 3.37
CA ALA A 41 4.37 12.92 3.24
C ALA A 41 5.68 12.74 2.44
N LEU A 42 6.66 12.07 3.04
CA LEU A 42 7.96 11.84 2.40
C LEU A 42 7.86 11.00 1.12
N ILE A 43 6.79 10.23 0.95
CA ILE A 43 6.56 9.48 -0.30
C ILE A 43 6.48 10.40 -1.52
N LEU A 44 5.96 11.64 -1.38
CA LEU A 44 5.92 12.61 -2.47
C LEU A 44 7.31 13.13 -2.85
N GLU A 45 8.20 13.27 -1.88
CA GLU A 45 9.59 13.66 -2.10
C GLU A 45 10.36 12.55 -2.81
N LYS A 46 10.26 11.32 -2.31
CA LYS A 46 10.83 10.12 -2.95
C LYS A 46 10.39 9.97 -4.41
N ALA A 47 9.09 10.17 -4.69
CA ALA A 47 8.59 10.14 -6.06
C ALA A 47 9.29 11.18 -6.96
N ARG A 48 9.42 12.42 -6.49
CA ARG A 48 10.11 13.49 -7.23
C ARG A 48 11.60 13.19 -7.47
N GLU A 49 12.29 12.65 -6.48
CA GLU A 49 13.69 12.25 -6.59
C GLU A 49 13.92 11.19 -7.68
N HIS A 50 12.87 10.36 -7.95
CA HIS A 50 12.89 9.35 -9.00
C HIS A 50 12.24 9.81 -10.31
N GLY A 51 11.90 11.10 -10.45
CA GLY A 51 11.30 11.66 -11.66
C GLY A 51 9.84 11.22 -11.89
N ILE A 52 9.16 10.77 -10.84
CA ILE A 52 7.77 10.31 -10.91
C ILE A 52 6.83 11.47 -10.62
N ASP A 53 5.77 11.63 -11.41
CA ASP A 53 4.71 12.60 -11.14
C ASP A 53 4.13 12.38 -9.75
N SER A 54 4.09 13.46 -8.96
CA SER A 54 3.54 13.39 -7.61
C SER A 54 2.69 14.61 -7.27
N PHE A 55 1.59 14.39 -6.59
CA PHE A 55 0.70 15.48 -6.19
C PHE A 55 0.07 15.27 -4.82
N PHE A 56 -0.24 16.40 -4.19
CA PHE A 56 -1.00 16.46 -2.95
C PHE A 56 -2.46 16.77 -3.26
N VAL A 57 -3.36 16.00 -2.68
CA VAL A 57 -4.80 16.27 -2.70
C VAL A 57 -5.25 16.76 -1.33
N ASP A 58 -5.74 17.97 -1.24
CA ASP A 58 -6.29 18.49 0.01
C ASP A 58 -7.66 17.84 0.29
N HIS A 59 -7.77 17.24 1.46
CA HIS A 59 -9.00 16.60 1.92
C HIS A 59 -9.92 17.55 2.70
N LYS A 60 -9.44 18.76 3.03
CA LYS A 60 -10.23 19.74 3.80
C LYS A 60 -11.45 20.19 3.01
N ASN A 61 -12.60 20.20 3.68
CA ASN A 61 -13.89 20.60 3.11
C ASN A 61 -14.35 19.79 1.88
N LYS A 62 -13.80 18.57 1.69
CA LYS A 62 -14.24 17.62 0.67
C LYS A 62 -14.93 16.43 1.31
N SER A 63 -16.00 15.93 0.69
CA SER A 63 -16.50 14.60 1.00
C SER A 63 -15.46 13.55 0.59
N ARG A 64 -15.59 12.33 1.11
CA ARG A 64 -14.72 11.22 0.72
C ARG A 64 -14.77 10.97 -0.79
N GLU A 65 -15.98 10.95 -1.34
CA GLU A 65 -16.23 10.73 -2.76
C GLU A 65 -15.59 11.82 -3.63
N SER A 66 -15.71 13.09 -3.23
CA SER A 66 -15.13 14.21 -3.98
C SER A 66 -13.60 14.19 -3.96
N PHE A 67 -13.01 13.80 -2.82
CA PHE A 67 -11.58 13.62 -2.69
C PHE A 67 -11.08 12.46 -3.55
N ASP A 68 -11.74 11.31 -3.47
CA ASP A 68 -11.36 10.11 -4.20
C ASP A 68 -11.55 10.28 -5.71
N LYS A 69 -12.60 11.03 -6.14
CA LYS A 69 -12.84 11.36 -7.55
C LYS A 69 -11.66 12.11 -8.17
N GLU A 70 -11.10 13.11 -7.47
CA GLU A 70 -9.95 13.87 -7.96
C GLU A 70 -8.73 12.98 -8.17
N ILE A 71 -8.52 12.00 -7.28
CA ILE A 71 -7.45 11.01 -7.43
C ILE A 71 -7.74 10.08 -8.61
N SER A 72 -8.97 9.56 -8.71
CA SER A 72 -9.37 8.64 -9.78
C SER A 72 -9.20 9.26 -11.17
N GLU A 73 -9.59 10.51 -11.36
CA GLU A 73 -9.41 11.23 -12.61
C GLU A 73 -7.95 11.28 -13.03
N ARG A 74 -7.03 11.60 -12.11
CA ARG A 74 -5.59 11.61 -12.38
C ARG A 74 -5.02 10.23 -12.70
N LEU A 75 -5.46 9.21 -11.98
CA LEU A 75 -5.05 7.82 -12.24
C LEU A 75 -5.48 7.37 -13.64
N LYS A 76 -6.69 7.74 -14.07
CA LYS A 76 -7.19 7.46 -15.42
C LYS A 76 -6.43 8.21 -16.51
N GLU A 77 -6.13 9.50 -16.30
CA GLU A 77 -5.31 10.30 -17.22
C GLU A 77 -3.93 9.67 -17.45
N LYS A 78 -3.40 8.98 -16.43
CA LYS A 78 -2.13 8.26 -16.48
C LYS A 78 -2.29 6.80 -16.91
N GLU A 79 -3.48 6.38 -17.30
CA GLU A 79 -3.79 5.01 -17.72
C GLU A 79 -3.27 3.95 -16.74
N VAL A 80 -3.47 4.19 -15.44
CA VAL A 80 -3.04 3.28 -14.37
C VAL A 80 -3.79 1.95 -14.46
N ASP A 81 -3.07 0.85 -14.37
CA ASP A 81 -3.64 -0.50 -14.37
C ASP A 81 -3.90 -1.02 -12.96
N LEU A 82 -2.99 -0.70 -12.02
CA LEU A 82 -3.01 -1.21 -10.64
C LEU A 82 -2.63 -0.11 -9.66
N ILE A 83 -3.37 0.01 -8.57
CA ILE A 83 -3.15 0.97 -7.49
C ILE A 83 -2.54 0.27 -6.28
N LEU A 84 -1.43 0.82 -5.76
CA LEU A 84 -0.78 0.37 -4.54
C LEU A 84 -1.11 1.34 -3.39
N LEU A 85 -1.65 0.83 -2.29
CA LEU A 85 -1.79 1.59 -1.06
C LEU A 85 -0.56 1.37 -0.18
N ILE A 86 0.31 2.38 -0.09
CA ILE A 86 1.56 2.35 0.68
C ILE A 86 1.43 3.28 1.89
N GLY A 87 1.01 2.74 3.02
CA GLY A 87 0.76 3.54 4.22
C GLY A 87 -0.27 4.64 3.97
N PHE A 88 -1.32 4.36 3.22
CA PHE A 88 -2.40 5.30 2.94
C PHE A 88 -3.41 5.33 4.09
N MET A 89 -3.42 6.43 4.85
CA MET A 89 -4.16 6.57 6.11
C MET A 89 -5.59 7.11 5.92
N ARG A 90 -6.27 6.71 4.85
CA ARG A 90 -7.68 7.02 4.60
C ARG A 90 -8.43 5.81 4.10
N ILE A 91 -9.69 5.70 4.49
CA ILE A 91 -10.62 4.71 3.94
C ILE A 91 -11.16 5.27 2.62
N LEU A 92 -10.97 4.52 1.54
CA LEU A 92 -11.51 4.84 0.21
C LEU A 92 -13.04 4.75 0.20
N SER A 93 -13.71 5.55 -0.63
CA SER A 93 -15.15 5.47 -0.82
C SER A 93 -15.55 4.20 -1.56
N GLY A 94 -16.76 3.70 -1.31
CA GLY A 94 -17.30 2.55 -2.05
C GLY A 94 -17.35 2.79 -3.57
N VAL A 95 -17.59 4.04 -3.99
CA VAL A 95 -17.57 4.44 -5.41
C VAL A 95 -16.18 4.22 -6.01
N PHE A 96 -15.11 4.67 -5.33
CA PHE A 96 -13.74 4.48 -5.81
C PHE A 96 -13.37 2.99 -5.83
N VAL A 97 -13.69 2.26 -4.77
CA VAL A 97 -13.39 0.81 -4.70
C VAL A 97 -14.12 0.04 -5.79
N SER A 98 -15.38 0.38 -6.06
CA SER A 98 -16.17 -0.23 -7.14
C SER A 98 -15.58 0.09 -8.52
N GLU A 99 -15.20 1.34 -8.76
CA GLU A 99 -14.60 1.80 -10.03
C GLU A 99 -13.26 1.10 -10.33
N TRP A 100 -12.46 0.88 -9.31
CA TRP A 100 -11.15 0.22 -9.41
C TRP A 100 -11.17 -1.22 -8.88
N SER A 101 -12.31 -1.89 -8.98
CA SER A 101 -12.50 -3.26 -8.49
C SER A 101 -11.45 -4.22 -9.07
N GLY A 102 -10.78 -4.99 -8.18
CA GLY A 102 -9.70 -5.91 -8.55
C GLY A 102 -8.39 -5.24 -8.95
N LYS A 103 -8.31 -3.90 -8.87
CA LYS A 103 -7.15 -3.09 -9.28
C LYS A 103 -6.56 -2.26 -8.14
N ILE A 104 -6.88 -2.55 -6.90
CA ILE A 104 -6.31 -1.89 -5.73
C ILE A 104 -5.75 -2.97 -4.81
N ILE A 105 -4.48 -2.86 -4.45
CA ILE A 105 -3.85 -3.72 -3.45
C ILE A 105 -3.33 -2.89 -2.29
N ASN A 106 -3.45 -3.45 -1.09
CA ASN A 106 -2.99 -2.84 0.15
C ASN A 106 -2.01 -3.75 0.86
N VAL A 107 -1.05 -3.17 1.56
CA VAL A 107 -0.23 -3.89 2.53
C VAL A 107 -0.81 -3.69 3.93
N HIS A 108 -1.08 -4.80 4.60
CA HIS A 108 -1.42 -4.82 6.03
C HIS A 108 -0.24 -5.42 6.81
N PRO A 109 0.30 -4.73 7.83
CA PRO A 109 1.55 -5.11 8.48
C PRO A 109 1.39 -6.23 9.52
N THR A 110 0.49 -7.18 9.27
CA THR A 110 0.32 -8.43 10.03
C THR A 110 -0.15 -9.56 9.12
N LEU A 111 -0.28 -10.75 9.70
CA LEU A 111 -0.84 -11.92 9.02
C LEU A 111 -2.37 -11.90 9.15
N LEU A 112 -3.07 -11.34 8.14
CA LEU A 112 -4.52 -11.36 8.12
C LEU A 112 -5.07 -12.80 8.20
N PRO A 113 -6.22 -13.02 8.87
CA PRO A 113 -7.16 -12.02 9.40
C PRO A 113 -6.84 -11.48 10.80
N LYS A 114 -5.72 -11.85 11.42
CA LYS A 114 -5.34 -11.29 12.72
C LYS A 114 -5.12 -9.76 12.61
N TYR A 115 -5.66 -9.02 13.56
CA TYR A 115 -5.51 -7.57 13.70
C TYR A 115 -6.07 -6.76 12.52
N ALA A 116 -7.06 -7.30 11.79
CA ALA A 116 -7.78 -6.60 10.74
C ALA A 116 -8.54 -5.37 11.29
N GLY A 117 -8.67 -4.31 10.49
CA GLY A 117 -9.48 -3.12 10.79
C GLY A 117 -8.90 -2.17 11.85
N GLY A 118 -7.72 -2.44 12.39
CA GLY A 118 -7.08 -1.63 13.44
C GLY A 118 -6.41 -0.38 12.88
N MET A 119 -7.06 0.78 12.94
CA MET A 119 -6.44 2.08 12.62
C MET A 119 -6.04 2.91 13.85
N ASN A 120 -6.45 2.51 15.04
CA ASN A 120 -6.33 3.32 16.26
C ASN A 120 -5.18 2.90 17.18
N GLU A 121 -4.62 1.73 17.01
CA GLU A 121 -3.49 1.20 17.79
C GLU A 121 -2.41 0.68 16.86
N ASP A 122 -1.15 0.87 17.23
CA ASP A 122 -0.05 0.30 16.47
C ASP A 122 -0.15 -1.24 16.50
N VAL A 123 -0.29 -1.83 15.33
CA VAL A 123 -0.51 -3.28 15.19
C VAL A 123 0.69 -4.09 15.73
N HIS A 124 1.92 -3.57 15.62
CA HIS A 124 3.11 -4.23 16.15
C HIS A 124 3.07 -4.26 17.67
N GLN A 125 2.53 -3.20 18.32
CA GLN A 125 2.27 -3.20 19.74
C GLN A 125 1.25 -4.28 20.14
N GLN A 126 0.19 -4.46 19.34
CA GLN A 126 -0.81 -5.50 19.60
C GLN A 126 -0.17 -6.89 19.48
N VAL A 127 0.64 -7.14 18.46
CA VAL A 127 1.39 -8.41 18.30
C VAL A 127 2.28 -8.70 19.50
N LEU A 128 3.05 -7.72 19.96
CA LEU A 128 3.92 -7.89 21.16
C LEU A 128 3.11 -8.15 22.42
N LYS A 129 2.02 -7.41 22.65
CA LYS A 129 1.14 -7.59 23.81
C LYS A 129 0.46 -8.95 23.83
N SER A 130 0.10 -9.51 22.68
CA SER A 130 -0.57 -10.81 22.60
C SER A 130 0.39 -11.99 22.82
N GLY A 131 1.70 -11.77 22.77
CA GLY A 131 2.71 -12.81 22.92
C GLY A 131 2.81 -13.73 21.71
N ASP A 132 2.34 -13.28 20.54
CA ASP A 132 2.49 -14.01 19.28
C ASP A 132 3.97 -14.31 19.02
N LYS A 133 4.25 -15.51 18.51
CA LYS A 133 5.61 -15.93 18.18
C LYS A 133 5.99 -15.64 16.73
N GLU A 134 5.00 -15.34 15.92
CA GLU A 134 5.13 -15.07 14.49
C GLU A 134 4.21 -13.91 14.11
N THR A 135 4.69 -13.07 13.20
CA THR A 135 3.95 -12.01 12.52
C THR A 135 4.43 -11.90 11.08
N GLY A 136 4.14 -10.80 10.42
CA GLY A 136 4.56 -10.56 9.03
C GLY A 136 3.72 -9.48 8.38
N CYS A 137 3.55 -9.60 7.07
CA CYS A 137 2.68 -8.71 6.30
C CYS A 137 1.78 -9.50 5.35
N THR A 138 0.70 -8.85 4.94
CA THR A 138 -0.26 -9.38 3.98
C THR A 138 -0.52 -8.36 2.88
N ILE A 139 -0.33 -8.74 1.63
CA ILE A 139 -0.85 -8.00 0.48
C ILE A 139 -2.21 -8.60 0.13
N HIS A 140 -3.23 -7.76 0.04
CA HIS A 140 -4.58 -8.18 -0.29
C HIS A 140 -5.24 -7.21 -1.27
N LEU A 141 -6.23 -7.69 -2.00
CA LEU A 141 -7.11 -6.82 -2.78
C LEU A 141 -7.97 -5.98 -1.84
N VAL A 142 -8.17 -4.72 -2.21
CA VAL A 142 -9.05 -3.83 -1.46
C VAL A 142 -10.49 -4.04 -1.91
N THR A 143 -11.37 -4.22 -0.92
CA THR A 143 -12.83 -4.29 -1.06
C THR A 143 -13.49 -3.20 -0.22
N GLU A 144 -14.81 -3.11 -0.22
CA GLU A 144 -15.54 -2.17 0.65
C GLU A 144 -15.35 -2.48 2.13
N GLN A 145 -15.12 -3.75 2.47
CA GLN A 145 -14.80 -4.19 3.82
C GLN A 145 -13.29 -4.03 4.07
N VAL A 146 -12.95 -3.28 5.12
CA VAL A 146 -11.56 -2.98 5.47
C VAL A 146 -10.82 -4.26 5.87
N ASP A 147 -9.67 -4.52 5.22
CA ASP A 147 -8.77 -5.65 5.45
C ASP A 147 -9.39 -7.05 5.25
N GLU A 148 -10.56 -7.15 4.60
CA GLU A 148 -11.27 -8.42 4.36
C GLU A 148 -11.18 -8.91 2.90
N GLY A 149 -10.48 -8.19 2.03
CA GLY A 149 -10.33 -8.58 0.63
C GLY A 149 -9.44 -9.83 0.45
N PRO A 150 -9.51 -10.47 -0.73
CA PRO A 150 -8.72 -11.65 -1.05
C PRO A 150 -7.22 -11.42 -0.83
N VAL A 151 -6.59 -12.32 -0.09
CA VAL A 151 -5.14 -12.33 0.15
C VAL A 151 -4.41 -12.77 -1.11
N LEU A 152 -3.40 -12.00 -1.52
CA LEU A 152 -2.54 -12.30 -2.66
C LEU A 152 -1.21 -12.89 -2.21
N VAL A 153 -0.56 -12.26 -1.22
CA VAL A 153 0.75 -12.68 -0.69
C VAL A 153 0.77 -12.49 0.82
N GLN A 154 1.38 -13.43 1.54
CA GLN A 154 1.74 -13.27 2.95
C GLN A 154 3.22 -13.61 3.14
N LYS A 155 3.95 -12.72 3.81
CA LYS A 155 5.33 -12.97 4.26
C LYS A 155 5.36 -13.03 5.79
N ARG A 156 6.20 -13.93 6.32
CA ARG A 156 6.24 -14.23 7.77
C ARG A 156 7.61 -13.93 8.35
N CYS A 157 7.63 -13.49 9.61
CA CYS A 157 8.85 -13.42 10.42
C CYS A 157 8.56 -13.77 11.87
N SER A 158 9.60 -14.20 12.58
CA SER A 158 9.51 -14.47 14.02
C SER A 158 9.43 -13.18 14.82
N VAL A 159 8.66 -13.21 15.89
CA VAL A 159 8.74 -12.24 16.98
C VAL A 159 9.80 -12.74 17.94
N LEU A 160 10.86 -11.96 18.16
CA LEU A 160 12.01 -12.35 18.95
C LEU A 160 11.84 -11.88 20.41
N GLU A 161 12.46 -12.61 21.33
CA GLU A 161 12.53 -12.18 22.73
C GLU A 161 13.27 -10.82 22.82
N GLY A 162 12.67 -9.86 23.52
CA GLY A 162 13.22 -8.50 23.64
C GLY A 162 12.89 -7.58 22.46
N ASP A 163 12.08 -7.99 21.48
CA ASP A 163 11.62 -7.09 20.43
C ASP A 163 10.91 -5.87 21.01
N THR A 164 11.23 -4.72 20.45
CA THR A 164 10.49 -3.47 20.62
C THR A 164 9.52 -3.28 19.43
N ILE A 165 8.61 -2.30 19.54
CA ILE A 165 7.73 -1.93 18.43
C ILE A 165 8.57 -1.57 17.20
N ASP A 166 9.63 -0.80 17.37
CA ASP A 166 10.47 -0.33 16.27
C ASP A 166 11.24 -1.49 15.60
N SER A 167 11.86 -2.40 16.39
CA SER A 167 12.60 -3.54 15.83
C SER A 167 11.70 -4.50 15.06
N LEU A 168 10.48 -4.74 15.58
CA LEU A 168 9.51 -5.58 14.91
C LEU A 168 8.99 -4.92 13.62
N LYS A 169 8.68 -3.62 13.69
CA LYS A 169 8.26 -2.83 12.54
C LYS A 169 9.30 -2.83 11.42
N GLU A 170 10.56 -2.58 11.73
CA GLU A 170 11.64 -2.63 10.73
C GLU A 170 11.76 -4.00 10.07
N ARG A 171 11.59 -5.09 10.83
CA ARG A 171 11.63 -6.45 10.31
C ARG A 171 10.47 -6.72 9.37
N VAL A 172 9.25 -6.29 9.72
CA VAL A 172 8.07 -6.47 8.88
C VAL A 172 8.16 -5.60 7.62
N GLN A 173 8.60 -4.34 7.72
CA GLN A 173 8.74 -3.44 6.58
C GLN A 173 9.66 -3.99 5.48
N LYS A 174 10.72 -4.72 5.83
CA LYS A 174 11.57 -5.37 4.83
C LYS A 174 10.80 -6.40 4.00
N LEU A 175 9.86 -7.09 4.62
CA LEU A 175 9.02 -8.08 3.95
C LEU A 175 7.91 -7.43 3.10
N GLU A 176 7.44 -6.25 3.48
CA GLU A 176 6.36 -5.54 2.77
C GLU A 176 6.77 -5.19 1.34
N GLY A 177 7.98 -4.66 1.15
CA GLY A 177 8.52 -4.36 -0.17
C GLY A 177 8.63 -5.59 -1.07
N GLU A 178 9.17 -6.70 -0.54
CA GLU A 178 9.25 -7.97 -1.25
C GLU A 178 7.86 -8.52 -1.60
N ALA A 179 6.91 -8.41 -0.66
CA ALA A 179 5.55 -8.87 -0.85
C ALA A 179 4.81 -8.07 -1.94
N PHE A 180 5.03 -6.75 -2.03
CA PHE A 180 4.49 -5.94 -3.11
C PHE A 180 5.04 -6.38 -4.46
N VAL A 181 6.35 -6.57 -4.60
CA VAL A 181 6.96 -7.02 -5.86
C VAL A 181 6.35 -8.36 -6.30
N GLU A 182 6.24 -9.33 -5.38
CA GLU A 182 5.64 -10.64 -5.67
C GLU A 182 4.15 -10.52 -6.06
N ALA A 183 3.39 -9.69 -5.36
CA ALA A 183 1.98 -9.48 -5.65
C ALA A 183 1.77 -8.83 -7.03
N ILE A 184 2.60 -7.85 -7.39
CA ILE A 184 2.51 -7.19 -8.71
C ILE A 184 2.90 -8.17 -9.83
N GLN A 185 3.94 -9.00 -9.64
CA GLN A 185 4.33 -10.04 -10.59
C GLN A 185 3.21 -11.06 -10.82
N GLY A 186 2.50 -11.42 -9.75
CA GLY A 186 1.36 -12.35 -9.79
C GLY A 186 0.06 -11.72 -10.30
N TRP A 187 -0.04 -10.39 -10.30
CA TRP A 187 -1.23 -9.70 -10.75
C TRP A 187 -1.34 -9.76 -12.26
N LYS A 188 -2.45 -10.32 -12.75
CA LYS A 188 -2.73 -10.37 -14.18
C LYS A 188 -3.67 -9.22 -14.54
N LYS A 189 -3.26 -8.43 -15.51
CA LYS A 189 -4.16 -7.49 -16.17
C LYS A 189 -5.31 -8.33 -16.74
N ASN A 190 -6.52 -8.14 -16.18
CA ASN A 190 -7.70 -8.75 -16.79
C ASN A 190 -7.87 -8.13 -18.18
N GLU A 191 -7.59 -8.91 -19.18
CA GLU A 191 -8.01 -8.57 -20.56
C GLU A 191 -9.55 -8.59 -20.55
N GLN A 192 -10.14 -7.40 -20.52
CA GLN A 192 -11.56 -7.19 -20.79
C GLN A 192 -11.77 -6.99 -22.27
#